data_6d1ef1ba1ab350380654b0043d0f853a
#
_entry.id   6d1ef1ba1ab350380654b0043d0f853a
#
_cell.length_a   1.000
_cell.length_b   1.000
_cell.length_c   1.000
_cell.angle_alpha   90.00
_cell.angle_beta   90.00
_cell.angle_gamma   90.00
#
_symmetry.space_group_name_H-M   'P 1'
#
loop_
_entity.id
_entity.type
_entity.pdbx_description
1 polymer ?
#
loop_
_entity_poly.entity_id
_entity_poly.type
_entity_poly.pdbx_seq_one_letter_code
_entity_poly.pdbx_strand_id
1 'polypeptide(L)'
;MQEPSRKFSPGHTGRHIFSRTFTAGNYIVSDPVYEGHHGIYLCELDPETFQFKGERTVIWNGLKSRSKWIEAPHIYKHDGWYYLIVAEGGTFTNHSVMMARCRTIDGDYEICPRNPIVSHRHMSLMSEISVVGHADIVETQRGEWWMVLLGVRPYDGFGEPHFNLGRETFMVPVVWESDGWLRVDNDNGIVNSEERLPDLPVYLAAPSFFSDNFESDRLDMRWNTIHPAAEPFWSLTERPGCSSQWTSSQPIPARRQEPLWYRMTAITIRSRSA
;
A
#
# COMPACT_ATOMS: atom_id res chain seq x y z
N MET A 1 7.66 -4.68 -44.49
CA MET A 1 8.76 -5.18 -43.63
C MET A 1 8.17 -6.06 -42.57
N GLN A 2 8.40 -7.38 -42.67
CA GLN A 2 7.83 -8.39 -41.76
C GLN A 2 8.71 -8.48 -40.50
N GLU A 3 8.10 -8.47 -39.33
CA GLU A 3 8.77 -8.80 -38.07
C GLU A 3 9.16 -10.26 -38.01
N PRO A 4 10.34 -10.61 -37.46
CA PRO A 4 10.75 -12.00 -37.33
C PRO A 4 10.07 -12.65 -36.12
N SER A 5 9.29 -13.70 -36.38
CA SER A 5 8.72 -14.60 -35.39
C SER A 5 9.84 -15.31 -34.60
N ARG A 6 9.93 -15.07 -33.29
CA ARG A 6 10.78 -15.87 -32.39
C ARG A 6 10.14 -17.25 -32.20
N LYS A 7 10.74 -18.27 -32.81
CA LYS A 7 10.46 -19.67 -32.52
C LYS A 7 11.06 -20.02 -31.15
N PHE A 8 10.21 -20.43 -30.22
CA PHE A 8 10.66 -21.12 -29.02
C PHE A 8 11.11 -22.53 -29.36
N SER A 9 12.36 -22.88 -29.10
CA SER A 9 12.87 -24.24 -29.19
C SER A 9 12.44 -25.03 -27.94
N PRO A 10 11.84 -26.22 -28.08
CA PRO A 10 11.57 -27.11 -26.96
C PRO A 10 12.82 -27.99 -26.73
N GLY A 11 13.57 -27.68 -25.70
CA GLY A 11 14.75 -28.46 -25.36
C GLY A 11 15.41 -28.06 -24.07
N HIS A 12 14.66 -28.11 -22.94
CA HIS A 12 15.26 -28.28 -21.62
C HIS A 12 14.39 -29.27 -20.87
N THR A 13 14.95 -30.42 -20.53
CA THR A 13 14.42 -31.35 -19.54
C THR A 13 14.40 -30.61 -18.21
N GLY A 14 13.31 -29.89 -17.97
CA GLY A 14 13.09 -29.14 -16.75
C GLY A 14 13.01 -30.11 -15.59
N ARG A 15 13.94 -30.01 -14.62
CA ARG A 15 13.63 -30.38 -13.26
C ARG A 15 12.33 -29.66 -12.93
N HIS A 16 11.27 -30.40 -12.66
CA HIS A 16 10.07 -29.85 -12.05
C HIS A 16 10.48 -29.32 -10.67
N ILE A 17 10.83 -28.04 -10.62
CA ILE A 17 10.94 -27.32 -9.36
C ILE A 17 9.48 -27.20 -8.92
N PHE A 18 9.05 -28.02 -7.96
CA PHE A 18 7.77 -27.85 -7.31
C PHE A 18 7.84 -26.53 -6.53
N SER A 19 7.49 -25.43 -7.18
CA SER A 19 7.33 -24.15 -6.51
C SER A 19 6.00 -24.20 -5.76
N ARG A 20 6.06 -24.15 -4.43
CA ARG A 20 4.86 -23.94 -3.59
C ARG A 20 4.51 -22.48 -3.62
N THR A 21 3.23 -22.18 -3.82
CA THR A 21 2.69 -20.83 -3.73
C THR A 21 1.99 -20.67 -2.40
N PHE A 22 2.23 -19.56 -1.72
CA PHE A 22 1.62 -19.26 -0.43
C PHE A 22 0.92 -17.92 -0.46
N THR A 23 -0.12 -17.80 0.35
CA THR A 23 -0.73 -16.52 0.72
C THR A 23 -0.60 -16.33 2.22
N ALA A 24 -0.37 -15.08 2.61
CA ALA A 24 -0.40 -14.67 4.01
C ALA A 24 -1.51 -13.64 4.23
N GLY A 25 -2.08 -13.62 5.41
CA GLY A 25 -3.14 -12.68 5.79
C GLY A 25 -3.19 -12.49 7.29
N ASN A 26 -3.89 -11.46 7.72
CA ASN A 26 -4.19 -11.27 9.14
C ASN A 26 -5.51 -11.93 9.53
N TYR A 27 -5.68 -12.18 10.81
CA TYR A 27 -6.94 -12.64 11.40
C TYR A 27 -7.14 -12.03 12.78
N ILE A 28 -8.40 -11.86 13.15
CA ILE A 28 -8.79 -11.45 14.50
C ILE A 28 -8.79 -12.69 15.39
N VAL A 29 -8.07 -12.63 16.50
CA VAL A 29 -8.03 -13.74 17.47
C VAL A 29 -9.36 -13.84 18.17
N SER A 30 -9.97 -15.03 18.20
CA SER A 30 -11.31 -15.26 18.77
C SER A 30 -11.37 -15.00 20.26
N ASP A 31 -10.30 -15.35 21.01
CA ASP A 31 -10.17 -15.11 22.44
C ASP A 31 -9.03 -14.11 22.71
N PRO A 32 -9.27 -12.81 22.48
CA PRO A 32 -8.21 -11.81 22.57
C PRO A 32 -7.80 -11.58 24.01
N VAL A 33 -6.49 -11.60 24.28
CA VAL A 33 -5.91 -11.30 25.62
C VAL A 33 -5.59 -9.84 25.81
N TYR A 34 -5.76 -9.02 24.77
CA TYR A 34 -5.66 -7.55 24.77
C TYR A 34 -6.43 -6.98 23.57
N GLU A 35 -6.77 -5.71 23.65
CA GLU A 35 -7.43 -5.00 22.55
C GLU A 35 -6.55 -4.97 21.30
N GLY A 36 -7.12 -5.27 20.13
CA GLY A 36 -6.39 -5.33 18.86
C GLY A 36 -5.48 -6.56 18.74
N HIS A 37 -5.76 -7.63 19.47
CA HIS A 37 -5.03 -8.89 19.34
C HIS A 37 -5.36 -9.57 18.01
N HIS A 38 -4.48 -9.35 17.04
CA HIS A 38 -4.52 -9.97 15.72
C HIS A 38 -3.34 -10.93 15.56
N GLY A 39 -3.44 -11.81 14.57
CA GLY A 39 -2.37 -12.72 14.18
C GLY A 39 -2.17 -12.72 12.67
N ILE A 40 -1.04 -13.28 12.23
CA ILE A 40 -0.73 -13.51 10.82
C ILE A 40 -0.73 -15.01 10.57
N TYR A 41 -1.45 -15.42 9.54
CA TYR A 41 -1.45 -16.79 9.05
C TYR A 41 -0.79 -16.91 7.70
N LEU A 42 -0.31 -18.11 7.42
CA LEU A 42 0.17 -18.56 6.11
C LEU A 42 -0.73 -19.72 5.65
N CYS A 43 -1.02 -19.78 4.36
CA CYS A 43 -1.71 -20.91 3.75
C CYS A 43 -1.12 -21.21 2.37
N GLU A 44 -0.98 -22.47 2.03
CA GLU A 44 -0.61 -22.83 0.66
C GLU A 44 -1.76 -22.53 -0.29
N LEU A 45 -1.45 -21.96 -1.43
CA LEU A 45 -2.40 -21.60 -2.48
C LEU A 45 -2.13 -22.41 -3.74
N ASP A 46 -3.17 -22.91 -4.37
CA ASP A 46 -3.09 -23.44 -5.70
C ASP A 46 -2.98 -22.28 -6.70
N PRO A 47 -1.87 -22.16 -7.48
CA PRO A 47 -1.65 -21.03 -8.36
C PRO A 47 -2.58 -21.03 -9.60
N GLU A 48 -3.20 -22.14 -9.93
CA GLU A 48 -4.10 -22.26 -11.11
C GLU A 48 -5.56 -21.94 -10.72
N THR A 49 -5.99 -22.47 -9.58
CA THR A 49 -7.38 -22.34 -9.13
C THR A 49 -7.60 -21.23 -8.10
N PHE A 50 -6.51 -20.71 -7.52
CA PHE A 50 -6.52 -19.75 -6.40
C PHE A 50 -7.26 -20.25 -5.15
N GLN A 51 -7.34 -21.57 -4.99
CA GLN A 51 -7.95 -22.21 -3.82
C GLN A 51 -6.89 -22.50 -2.76
N PHE A 52 -7.28 -22.41 -1.49
CA PHE A 52 -6.40 -22.79 -0.40
C PHE A 52 -6.15 -24.30 -0.39
N LYS A 53 -4.88 -24.68 -0.16
CA LYS A 53 -4.44 -26.06 0.03
C LYS A 53 -4.11 -26.28 1.51
N GLY A 54 -4.93 -27.10 2.18
CA GLY A 54 -4.70 -27.45 3.57
C GLY A 54 -5.15 -26.36 4.57
N GLU A 55 -4.64 -26.47 5.79
CA GLU A 55 -5.00 -25.60 6.90
C GLU A 55 -4.11 -24.33 6.95
N ARG A 56 -4.62 -23.30 7.60
CA ARG A 56 -3.87 -22.07 7.85
C ARG A 56 -2.91 -22.29 9.01
N THR A 57 -1.64 -22.00 8.81
CA THR A 57 -0.61 -22.02 9.85
C THR A 57 -0.43 -20.62 10.42
N VAL A 58 -0.56 -20.44 11.72
CA VAL A 58 -0.28 -19.16 12.38
C VAL A 58 1.23 -18.99 12.52
N ILE A 59 1.78 -17.98 11.84
CA ILE A 59 3.23 -17.68 11.84
C ILE A 59 3.61 -16.53 12.77
N TRP A 60 2.65 -15.69 13.14
CA TRP A 60 2.79 -14.64 14.16
C TRP A 60 1.46 -14.45 14.87
N ASN A 61 1.42 -14.71 16.16
CA ASN A 61 0.18 -14.60 16.94
C ASN A 61 0.06 -13.32 17.77
N GLY A 62 1.00 -12.40 17.65
CA GLY A 62 1.01 -11.14 18.40
C GLY A 62 1.42 -11.22 19.86
N LEU A 63 1.42 -12.41 20.50
CA LEU A 63 1.62 -12.56 21.95
C LEU A 63 3.02 -12.15 22.41
N LYS A 64 4.06 -12.56 21.67
CA LYS A 64 5.47 -12.27 22.03
C LYS A 64 5.78 -10.77 22.00
N SER A 65 5.19 -10.04 21.06
CA SER A 65 5.41 -8.60 20.85
C SER A 65 4.35 -7.73 21.50
N ARG A 66 3.18 -8.28 21.84
CA ARG A 66 1.95 -7.58 22.25
C ARG A 66 1.54 -6.52 21.24
N SER A 67 1.86 -6.77 19.97
CA SER A 67 1.50 -5.89 18.84
C SER A 67 -0.01 -5.81 18.66
N LYS A 68 -0.51 -4.61 18.43
CA LYS A 68 -1.93 -4.35 18.19
C LYS A 68 -2.21 -4.23 16.70
N TRP A 69 -3.30 -4.84 16.24
CA TRP A 69 -3.82 -4.73 14.86
C TRP A 69 -2.76 -5.03 13.82
N ILE A 70 -1.96 -6.11 14.03
CA ILE A 70 -1.00 -6.54 13.01
C ILE A 70 -1.71 -6.97 11.74
N GLU A 71 -1.27 -6.42 10.59
CA GLU A 71 -1.89 -6.62 9.29
C GLU A 71 -0.88 -6.45 8.14
N ALA A 72 -1.36 -6.59 6.89
CA ALA A 72 -0.57 -6.40 5.69
C ALA A 72 0.76 -7.17 5.68
N PRO A 73 0.74 -8.50 5.81
CA PRO A 73 1.96 -9.30 5.82
C PRO A 73 2.59 -9.38 4.44
N HIS A 74 3.89 -9.07 4.37
CA HIS A 74 4.75 -9.33 3.22
C HIS A 74 5.89 -10.26 3.65
N ILE A 75 6.18 -11.29 2.83
CA ILE A 75 7.24 -12.26 3.12
C ILE A 75 8.30 -12.20 2.03
N TYR A 76 9.55 -12.00 2.45
CA TYR A 76 10.73 -11.93 1.58
C TYR A 76 11.72 -13.01 1.92
N LYS A 77 12.43 -13.51 0.93
CA LYS A 77 13.54 -14.43 1.14
C LYS A 77 14.86 -13.72 0.86
N HIS A 78 15.71 -13.60 1.90
CA HIS A 78 17.02 -12.97 1.81
C HIS A 78 18.03 -13.73 2.68
N ASP A 79 19.21 -14.01 2.18
CA ASP A 79 20.31 -14.72 2.88
C ASP A 79 19.89 -15.97 3.66
N GLY A 80 19.01 -16.78 3.04
CA GLY A 80 18.55 -18.05 3.62
C GLY A 80 17.56 -17.90 4.79
N TRP A 81 17.04 -16.69 5.01
CA TRP A 81 15.94 -16.38 5.91
C TRP A 81 14.67 -16.02 5.15
N TYR A 82 13.53 -16.27 5.77
CA TYR A 82 12.25 -15.68 5.41
C TYR A 82 11.98 -14.53 6.38
N TYR A 83 11.80 -13.35 5.85
CA TYR A 83 11.48 -12.14 6.61
C TYR A 83 10.01 -11.82 6.42
N LEU A 84 9.31 -11.62 7.54
CA LEU A 84 7.93 -11.17 7.57
C LEU A 84 7.91 -9.71 7.99
N ILE A 85 7.36 -8.85 7.15
CA ILE A 85 7.10 -7.44 7.44
C ILE A 85 5.59 -7.27 7.60
N VAL A 86 5.16 -6.54 8.62
CA VAL A 86 3.76 -6.29 8.91
C VAL A 86 3.55 -4.83 9.35
N ALA A 87 2.35 -4.31 9.12
CA ALA A 87 1.89 -3.09 9.76
C ALA A 87 1.42 -3.38 11.19
N GLU A 88 1.55 -2.42 12.08
CA GLU A 88 1.14 -2.51 13.49
C GLU A 88 0.62 -1.17 13.99
N GLY A 89 -0.27 -1.20 14.99
CA GLY A 89 -0.75 -0.02 15.71
C GLY A 89 -1.98 0.65 15.11
N GLY A 90 -2.52 0.08 14.02
CA GLY A 90 -3.62 0.69 13.26
C GLY A 90 -3.17 1.89 12.44
N THR A 91 -4.06 2.38 11.58
CA THR A 91 -3.73 3.41 10.60
C THR A 91 -3.87 4.83 11.19
N PHE A 92 -3.23 5.09 12.32
CA PHE A 92 -3.22 6.41 12.94
C PHE A 92 -1.92 6.62 13.76
N THR A 93 -1.97 7.30 14.90
CA THR A 93 -0.79 7.75 15.67
C THR A 93 0.20 6.65 16.05
N ASN A 94 -0.28 5.41 16.22
CA ASN A 94 0.57 4.28 16.58
C ASN A 94 1.07 3.47 15.38
N HIS A 95 0.75 3.88 14.16
CA HIS A 95 1.13 3.16 12.95
C HIS A 95 2.64 2.95 12.87
N SER A 96 3.03 1.76 12.47
CA SER A 96 4.43 1.37 12.41
C SER A 96 4.68 0.17 11.52
N VAL A 97 5.95 -0.09 11.24
CA VAL A 97 6.42 -1.27 10.51
C VAL A 97 7.15 -2.20 11.47
N MET A 98 6.69 -3.44 11.57
CA MET A 98 7.30 -4.49 12.38
C MET A 98 7.92 -5.54 11.50
N MET A 99 8.97 -6.22 12.00
CA MET A 99 9.69 -7.25 11.27
C MET A 99 9.93 -8.47 12.14
N ALA A 100 9.87 -9.64 11.51
CA ALA A 100 10.29 -10.92 12.11
C ALA A 100 10.97 -11.78 11.04
N ARG A 101 11.67 -12.85 11.43
CA ARG A 101 12.33 -13.77 10.49
C ARG A 101 12.29 -15.23 10.95
N CYS A 102 12.36 -16.15 9.99
CA CYS A 102 12.47 -17.57 10.25
C CYS A 102 13.33 -18.27 9.18
N ARG A 103 13.89 -19.44 9.49
CA ARG A 103 14.62 -20.26 8.51
C ARG A 103 13.69 -21.02 7.57
N THR A 104 12.44 -21.26 7.99
CA THR A 104 11.40 -21.88 7.18
C THR A 104 10.21 -20.93 7.06
N ILE A 105 9.48 -21.00 5.95
CA ILE A 105 8.39 -20.07 5.67
C ILE A 105 7.22 -20.20 6.65
N ASP A 106 7.02 -21.39 7.20
CA ASP A 106 5.94 -21.80 8.09
C ASP A 106 6.40 -22.04 9.56
N GLY A 107 7.64 -21.64 9.89
CA GLY A 107 8.21 -21.86 11.21
C GLY A 107 7.84 -20.79 12.25
N ASP A 108 8.48 -20.87 13.42
CA ASP A 108 8.35 -19.89 14.52
C ASP A 108 9.24 -18.69 14.24
N TYR A 109 8.62 -17.57 13.90
CA TYR A 109 9.33 -16.36 13.54
C TYR A 109 9.94 -15.66 14.75
N GLU A 110 11.24 -15.40 14.67
CA GLU A 110 12.00 -14.57 15.62
C GLU A 110 11.63 -13.10 15.39
N ILE A 111 11.19 -12.41 16.43
CA ILE A 111 10.82 -11.00 16.37
C ILE A 111 12.08 -10.13 16.36
N CYS A 112 12.14 -9.14 15.46
CA CYS A 112 13.24 -8.17 15.44
C CYS A 112 13.33 -7.44 16.78
N PRO A 113 14.51 -7.45 17.44
CA PRO A 113 14.67 -6.80 18.76
C PRO A 113 14.57 -5.27 18.69
N ARG A 114 14.67 -4.69 17.48
CA ARG A 114 14.57 -3.25 17.25
C ARG A 114 13.19 -2.80 16.76
N ASN A 115 12.19 -3.68 16.82
CA ASN A 115 10.83 -3.31 16.43
C ASN A 115 10.27 -2.15 17.28
N PRO A 116 9.53 -1.24 16.65
CA PRO A 116 9.26 -1.14 15.22
C PRO A 116 10.49 -0.69 14.44
N ILE A 117 10.70 -1.27 13.25
CA ILE A 117 11.83 -0.89 12.40
C ILE A 117 11.64 0.48 11.73
N VAL A 118 10.40 0.94 11.59
CA VAL A 118 10.03 2.30 11.19
C VAL A 118 8.77 2.72 11.94
N SER A 119 8.79 3.92 12.53
CA SER A 119 7.61 4.53 13.14
C SER A 119 7.85 6.01 13.43
N HIS A 120 6.81 6.83 13.31
CA HIS A 120 6.79 8.23 13.76
C HIS A 120 5.93 8.44 15.02
N ARG A 121 5.50 7.36 15.71
CA ARG A 121 4.64 7.43 16.91
C ARG A 121 5.25 8.20 18.08
N HIS A 122 6.58 8.37 18.10
CA HIS A 122 7.34 9.15 19.09
C HIS A 122 7.46 10.62 18.73
N MET A 123 6.99 11.02 17.55
CA MET A 123 7.03 12.38 17.05
C MET A 123 5.68 13.08 17.22
N SER A 124 5.66 14.39 17.02
CA SER A 124 4.41 15.14 16.96
C SER A 124 3.57 14.68 15.77
N LEU A 125 2.24 14.60 15.96
CA LEU A 125 1.32 14.34 14.85
C LEU A 125 1.38 15.46 13.79
N MET A 126 1.87 16.65 14.17
CA MET A 126 2.13 17.79 13.28
C MET A 126 3.54 17.81 12.68
N SER A 127 4.32 16.71 12.83
CA SER A 127 5.57 16.55 12.08
C SER A 127 5.30 16.57 10.57
N GLU A 128 6.27 16.99 9.78
CA GLU A 128 6.15 17.11 8.33
C GLU A 128 5.58 15.86 7.67
N ILE A 129 6.00 14.68 8.14
CA ILE A 129 5.40 13.38 7.82
C ILE A 129 5.02 12.70 9.13
N SER A 130 3.85 12.13 9.20
CA SER A 130 3.37 11.39 10.37
C SER A 130 2.60 10.13 9.97
N VAL A 131 2.20 9.30 10.94
CA VAL A 131 1.37 8.09 10.75
C VAL A 131 2.00 7.09 9.77
N VAL A 132 3.32 6.93 9.79
CA VAL A 132 4.05 6.06 8.86
C VAL A 132 3.93 4.57 9.22
N GLY A 133 3.71 3.73 8.20
CA GLY A 133 3.60 2.28 8.36
C GLY A 133 3.16 1.58 7.07
N HIS A 134 2.76 0.32 7.16
CA HIS A 134 2.23 -0.50 6.07
C HIS A 134 3.21 -0.56 4.89
N ALA A 135 4.40 -1.12 5.15
CA ALA A 135 5.53 -1.08 4.24
C ALA A 135 5.65 -2.32 3.37
N ASP A 136 6.25 -2.12 2.21
CA ASP A 136 6.80 -3.11 1.31
C ASP A 136 8.26 -2.79 1.03
N ILE A 137 9.09 -3.78 0.68
CA ILE A 137 10.50 -3.54 0.34
C ILE A 137 10.82 -4.07 -1.05
N VAL A 138 11.76 -3.41 -1.71
CA VAL A 138 12.20 -3.77 -3.06
C VAL A 138 13.71 -3.65 -3.18
N GLU A 139 14.32 -4.61 -3.87
CA GLU A 139 15.71 -4.53 -4.31
C GLU A 139 15.76 -3.93 -5.71
N THR A 140 16.59 -2.91 -5.91
CA THR A 140 16.81 -2.34 -7.22
C THR A 140 17.70 -3.25 -8.08
N GLN A 141 17.75 -3.00 -9.37
CA GLN A 141 18.63 -3.73 -10.30
C GLN A 141 20.13 -3.53 -10.00
N ARG A 142 20.47 -2.59 -9.11
CA ARG A 142 21.85 -2.31 -8.65
C ARG A 142 22.13 -2.80 -7.24
N GLY A 143 21.18 -3.57 -6.64
CA GLY A 143 21.35 -4.17 -5.32
C GLY A 143 21.08 -3.22 -4.15
N GLU A 144 20.56 -2.02 -4.39
CA GLU A 144 20.09 -1.16 -3.32
C GLU A 144 18.71 -1.62 -2.83
N TRP A 145 18.48 -1.51 -1.54
CA TRP A 145 17.19 -1.81 -0.95
C TRP A 145 16.43 -0.55 -0.58
N TRP A 146 15.15 -0.56 -0.87
CA TRP A 146 14.24 0.55 -0.61
C TRP A 146 12.96 0.04 0.04
N MET A 147 12.42 0.85 0.94
CA MET A 147 11.12 0.61 1.56
C MET A 147 10.13 1.64 1.03
N VAL A 148 8.97 1.20 0.56
CA VAL A 148 7.81 2.03 0.24
C VAL A 148 6.77 1.84 1.32
N LEU A 149 6.15 2.91 1.78
CA LEU A 149 5.23 2.87 2.91
C LEU A 149 4.22 3.99 2.86
N LEU A 150 3.16 3.87 3.66
CA LEU A 150 2.17 4.92 3.83
C LEU A 150 2.63 5.95 4.84
N GLY A 151 2.17 7.18 4.65
CA GLY A 151 2.27 8.26 5.61
C GLY A 151 1.25 9.34 5.29
N VAL A 152 1.20 10.37 6.11
CA VAL A 152 0.39 11.57 5.88
C VAL A 152 1.22 12.81 6.09
N ARG A 153 0.91 13.88 5.36
CA ARG A 153 1.44 15.23 5.59
C ARG A 153 0.34 16.07 6.24
N PRO A 154 0.42 16.28 7.55
CA PRO A 154 -0.57 17.09 8.26
C PRO A 154 -0.41 18.56 7.94
N TYR A 155 -1.49 19.31 8.03
CA TYR A 155 -1.46 20.76 8.10
C TYR A 155 -2.28 21.25 9.29
N ASP A 156 -1.95 22.40 9.82
CA ASP A 156 -2.67 23.01 10.94
C ASP A 156 -3.95 23.69 10.42
N GLY A 157 -5.08 23.19 10.86
CA GLY A 157 -6.39 23.78 10.66
C GLY A 157 -6.96 24.28 12.00
N PHE A 158 -6.51 25.44 12.47
CA PHE A 158 -7.00 26.02 13.74
C PHE A 158 -6.63 25.22 15.01
N GLY A 159 -5.40 24.70 15.06
CA GLY A 159 -4.88 23.93 16.19
C GLY A 159 -5.16 22.43 16.15
N GLU A 160 -5.83 21.97 15.10
CA GLU A 160 -6.11 20.54 14.88
C GLU A 160 -5.43 20.03 13.60
N PRO A 161 -4.85 18.81 13.61
CA PRO A 161 -4.23 18.24 12.44
C PRO A 161 -5.28 17.83 11.40
N HIS A 162 -5.08 18.27 10.18
CA HIS A 162 -5.87 17.88 9.02
C HIS A 162 -5.02 17.19 7.98
N PHE A 163 -5.60 16.26 7.22
CA PHE A 163 -4.93 15.40 6.26
C PHE A 163 -5.64 15.44 4.91
N ASN A 164 -5.69 16.61 4.29
CA ASN A 164 -6.46 16.85 3.06
C ASN A 164 -5.99 16.04 1.84
N LEU A 165 -4.71 15.64 1.82
CA LEU A 165 -4.18 14.74 0.78
C LEU A 165 -4.46 13.27 1.09
N GLY A 166 -4.95 12.96 2.31
CA GLY A 166 -5.10 11.60 2.78
C GLY A 166 -3.76 10.89 2.98
N ARG A 167 -3.75 9.58 2.78
CA ARG A 167 -2.53 8.77 2.84
C ARG A 167 -1.77 8.87 1.54
N GLU A 168 -0.47 9.16 1.64
CA GLU A 168 0.46 9.25 0.53
C GLU A 168 1.50 8.14 0.61
N THR A 169 2.15 7.85 -0.50
CA THR A 169 3.23 6.86 -0.55
C THR A 169 4.57 7.59 -0.42
N PHE A 170 5.37 7.14 0.53
CA PHE A 170 6.74 7.58 0.75
C PHE A 170 7.71 6.46 0.45
N MET A 171 8.97 6.82 0.20
CA MET A 171 10.04 5.88 -0.08
C MET A 171 11.26 6.28 0.75
N VAL A 172 11.91 5.30 1.39
CA VAL A 172 13.09 5.50 2.20
C VAL A 172 14.14 4.42 1.89
N PRO A 173 15.44 4.77 1.82
CA PRO A 173 16.48 3.77 1.64
C PRO A 173 16.60 2.89 2.88
N VAL A 174 16.88 1.60 2.68
CA VAL A 174 17.09 0.65 3.77
C VAL A 174 18.33 -0.20 3.51
N VAL A 175 18.92 -0.73 4.57
CA VAL A 175 20.11 -1.57 4.51
C VAL A 175 19.97 -2.78 5.43
N TRP A 176 20.48 -3.92 4.97
CA TRP A 176 20.65 -5.12 5.80
C TRP A 176 21.92 -4.96 6.64
N GLU A 177 21.76 -4.96 7.95
CA GLU A 177 22.89 -4.89 8.87
C GLU A 177 23.59 -6.24 9.03
N SER A 178 24.78 -6.24 9.63
CA SER A 178 25.60 -7.45 9.81
C SER A 178 24.92 -8.53 10.66
N ASP A 179 23.96 -8.16 11.51
CA ASP A 179 23.13 -9.10 12.29
C ASP A 179 21.95 -9.67 11.49
N GLY A 180 21.81 -9.25 10.21
CA GLY A 180 20.78 -9.71 9.28
C GLY A 180 19.43 -9.04 9.45
N TRP A 181 19.33 -7.93 10.18
CA TRP A 181 18.09 -7.17 10.28
C TRP A 181 18.13 -5.91 9.40
N LEU A 182 16.95 -5.48 8.97
CA LEU A 182 16.78 -4.28 8.15
C LEU A 182 16.77 -3.02 9.00
N ARG A 183 17.36 -1.95 8.49
CA ARG A 183 17.36 -0.60 9.09
C ARG A 183 17.14 0.45 7.99
N VAL A 184 16.48 1.55 8.33
CA VAL A 184 16.44 2.76 7.49
C VAL A 184 17.87 3.30 7.33
N ASP A 185 18.28 3.57 6.09
CA ASP A 185 19.63 3.98 5.72
C ASP A 185 19.73 5.47 5.45
N ASN A 186 19.43 6.24 6.48
CA ASN A 186 19.64 7.69 6.53
C ASN A 186 20.13 8.12 7.92
N ASP A 187 20.40 9.41 8.10
CA ASP A 187 21.06 9.93 9.30
C ASP A 187 20.21 9.85 10.58
N ASN A 188 18.89 9.79 10.46
CA ASN A 188 17.98 9.91 11.59
C ASN A 188 17.06 8.67 11.80
N GLY A 189 17.06 7.72 10.87
CA GLY A 189 16.25 6.48 10.97
C GLY A 189 14.75 6.67 10.82
N ILE A 190 14.31 7.82 10.32
CA ILE A 190 12.90 8.15 10.07
C ILE A 190 12.63 8.37 8.58
N VAL A 191 11.37 8.53 8.22
CA VAL A 191 10.95 8.90 6.85
C VAL A 191 11.00 10.41 6.73
N ASN A 192 11.85 10.92 5.84
CA ASN A 192 11.99 12.35 5.57
C ASN A 192 11.20 12.74 4.32
N SER A 193 10.88 14.02 4.18
CA SER A 193 10.27 14.57 2.95
C SER A 193 11.24 14.61 1.78
N GLU A 194 12.54 14.65 2.08
CA GLU A 194 13.62 14.61 1.10
C GLU A 194 14.57 13.45 1.42
N GLU A 195 14.78 12.58 0.45
CA GLU A 195 15.70 11.46 0.52
C GLU A 195 16.61 11.43 -0.69
N ARG A 196 17.75 10.73 -0.58
CA ARG A 196 18.58 10.45 -1.75
C ARG A 196 17.76 9.71 -2.81
N LEU A 197 18.10 9.87 -4.06
CA LEU A 197 17.51 9.07 -5.13
C LEU A 197 18.18 7.69 -5.20
N PRO A 198 17.44 6.63 -5.61
CA PRO A 198 18.05 5.36 -5.95
C PRO A 198 19.03 5.52 -7.11
N ASP A 199 20.11 4.75 -7.10
CA ASP A 199 21.09 4.73 -8.21
C ASP A 199 20.49 4.01 -9.43
N LEU A 200 19.54 4.68 -10.08
CA LEU A 200 18.86 4.25 -11.28
C LEU A 200 18.89 5.36 -12.33
N PRO A 201 18.79 5.03 -13.62
CA PRO A 201 18.65 6.04 -14.65
C PRO A 201 17.42 6.92 -14.38
N VAL A 202 17.63 8.24 -14.39
CA VAL A 202 16.53 9.19 -14.22
C VAL A 202 15.61 9.12 -15.44
N TYR A 203 14.37 8.73 -15.21
CA TYR A 203 13.32 8.78 -16.20
C TYR A 203 12.41 9.98 -15.90
N LEU A 204 12.55 11.03 -16.71
CA LEU A 204 11.64 12.16 -16.65
C LEU A 204 10.37 11.77 -17.41
N ALA A 205 9.35 11.36 -16.68
CA ALA A 205 8.02 11.20 -17.27
C ALA A 205 7.59 12.54 -17.87
N ALA A 206 7.08 12.53 -19.10
CA ALA A 206 6.40 13.71 -19.63
C ALA A 206 5.29 14.13 -18.65
N PRO A 207 5.06 15.43 -18.44
CA PRO A 207 3.98 15.89 -17.58
C PRO A 207 2.68 15.21 -18.02
N SER A 208 2.10 14.38 -17.17
CA SER A 208 0.82 13.73 -17.45
C SER A 208 -0.29 14.76 -17.22
N PHE A 209 -0.52 15.62 -18.22
CA PHE A 209 -1.73 16.41 -18.24
C PHE A 209 -2.87 15.52 -18.73
N PHE A 210 -3.88 15.34 -17.88
CA PHE A 210 -5.10 14.67 -18.26
C PHE A 210 -6.20 15.70 -18.46
N SER A 211 -6.76 15.70 -19.64
CA SER A 211 -7.98 16.45 -19.96
C SER A 211 -8.93 15.50 -20.65
N ASP A 212 -10.19 15.52 -20.24
CA ASP A 212 -11.26 14.75 -20.86
C ASP A 212 -12.33 15.74 -21.35
N ASN A 213 -12.62 15.69 -22.63
CA ASN A 213 -13.67 16.50 -23.25
C ASN A 213 -15.02 15.78 -23.29
N PHE A 214 -15.08 14.56 -22.75
CA PHE A 214 -16.30 13.72 -22.67
C PHE A 214 -16.96 13.46 -24.03
N GLU A 215 -16.18 13.37 -25.10
CA GLU A 215 -16.67 13.04 -26.45
C GLU A 215 -16.83 11.53 -26.66
N SER A 216 -16.31 10.70 -25.77
CA SER A 216 -16.45 9.25 -25.79
C SER A 216 -17.80 8.84 -25.20
N ASP A 217 -18.34 7.71 -25.66
CA ASP A 217 -19.50 7.04 -25.06
C ASP A 217 -19.18 6.33 -23.73
N ARG A 218 -17.90 6.32 -23.35
CA ARG A 218 -17.39 5.70 -22.11
C ARG A 218 -16.55 6.69 -21.34
N LEU A 219 -16.69 6.64 -20.01
CA LEU A 219 -15.83 7.37 -19.11
C LEU A 219 -14.43 6.77 -19.15
N ASP A 220 -13.40 7.62 -19.27
CA ASP A 220 -12.01 7.18 -19.22
C ASP A 220 -11.71 6.50 -17.86
N MET A 221 -10.92 5.41 -17.86
CA MET A 221 -10.59 4.65 -16.65
C MET A 221 -9.81 5.46 -15.60
N ARG A 222 -9.28 6.61 -15.94
CA ARG A 222 -8.62 7.55 -15.00
C ARG A 222 -9.61 8.29 -14.10
N TRP A 223 -10.91 8.29 -14.45
CA TRP A 223 -11.96 8.80 -13.58
C TRP A 223 -12.27 7.77 -12.50
N ASN A 224 -12.19 8.20 -11.25
CA ASN A 224 -12.49 7.36 -10.08
C ASN A 224 -13.45 8.09 -9.15
N THR A 225 -14.20 7.30 -8.39
CA THR A 225 -15.03 7.78 -7.29
C THR A 225 -14.43 7.33 -5.95
N ILE A 226 -14.58 8.12 -4.91
CA ILE A 226 -14.08 7.79 -3.56
C ILE A 226 -14.74 6.51 -3.05
N HIS A 227 -16.03 6.33 -3.35
CA HIS A 227 -16.78 5.12 -3.03
C HIS A 227 -17.60 4.70 -4.25
N PRO A 228 -17.84 3.39 -4.45
CA PRO A 228 -18.81 2.95 -5.43
C PRO A 228 -20.18 3.57 -5.12
N ALA A 229 -20.77 4.22 -6.09
CA ALA A 229 -22.12 4.74 -5.93
C ALA A 229 -23.13 3.59 -5.96
N ALA A 230 -24.11 3.61 -5.06
CA ALA A 230 -25.20 2.63 -5.05
C ALA A 230 -26.06 2.69 -6.32
N GLU A 231 -26.18 3.91 -6.88
CA GLU A 231 -26.90 4.17 -8.12
C GLU A 231 -26.02 5.01 -9.05
N PRO A 232 -26.16 4.86 -10.38
CA PRO A 232 -25.45 5.71 -11.33
C PRO A 232 -25.78 7.18 -11.08
N PHE A 233 -24.78 8.01 -10.87
CA PHE A 233 -24.92 9.45 -10.62
C PHE A 233 -24.34 10.32 -11.75
N TRP A 234 -23.86 9.69 -12.83
CA TRP A 234 -23.36 10.35 -14.03
C TRP A 234 -23.86 9.61 -15.28
N SER A 235 -23.91 10.33 -16.38
CA SER A 235 -24.15 9.77 -17.70
C SER A 235 -23.41 10.61 -18.74
N LEU A 236 -22.97 9.98 -19.82
CA LEU A 236 -22.42 10.64 -20.98
C LEU A 236 -23.54 10.76 -22.04
N THR A 237 -23.62 11.90 -22.72
CA THR A 237 -24.58 12.11 -23.80
C THR A 237 -23.95 11.81 -25.15
N GLU A 238 -24.66 11.15 -26.05
CA GLU A 238 -24.18 10.76 -27.39
C GLU A 238 -23.93 11.93 -28.32
N ARG A 239 -24.13 13.19 -27.89
CA ARG A 239 -23.98 14.36 -28.77
C ARG A 239 -22.65 15.04 -28.57
N PRO A 240 -21.71 14.98 -29.54
CA PRO A 240 -20.53 15.82 -29.53
C PRO A 240 -20.90 17.30 -29.41
N GLY A 241 -20.31 18.00 -28.46
CA GLY A 241 -20.50 19.44 -28.26
C GLY A 241 -21.62 19.87 -27.32
N CYS A 242 -22.30 18.94 -26.65
CA CYS A 242 -23.24 19.29 -25.57
C CYS A 242 -22.54 19.16 -24.20
N SER A 243 -22.57 20.25 -23.44
CA SER A 243 -22.06 20.27 -22.07
C SER A 243 -22.74 19.18 -21.23
N SER A 244 -21.96 18.20 -20.69
CA SER A 244 -22.47 17.26 -19.74
C SER A 244 -22.96 18.01 -18.50
N GLN A 245 -24.24 18.01 -18.25
CA GLN A 245 -24.79 18.49 -16.98
C GLN A 245 -24.71 17.36 -15.97
N TRP A 246 -23.88 17.53 -14.97
CA TRP A 246 -23.92 16.71 -13.77
C TRP A 246 -25.17 17.10 -12.95
N THR A 247 -26.19 16.29 -13.02
CA THR A 247 -27.33 16.44 -12.12
C THR A 247 -27.20 15.42 -11.00
N SER A 248 -26.83 15.85 -9.81
CA SER A 248 -27.02 15.03 -8.61
C SER A 248 -28.52 15.01 -8.29
N SER A 249 -29.19 13.95 -8.60
CA SER A 249 -30.61 13.76 -8.28
C SER A 249 -30.88 13.28 -6.86
N GLN A 250 -29.85 13.25 -6.00
CA GLN A 250 -30.00 12.84 -4.61
C GLN A 250 -30.01 14.07 -3.69
N PRO A 251 -31.08 14.28 -2.90
CA PRO A 251 -31.03 15.23 -1.81
C PRO A 251 -30.02 14.72 -0.77
N ILE A 252 -29.01 15.55 -0.45
CA ILE A 252 -28.04 15.25 0.62
C ILE A 252 -28.84 15.05 1.91
N PRO A 253 -28.79 13.86 2.55
CA PRO A 253 -29.47 13.67 3.82
C PRO A 253 -28.92 14.68 4.84
N ALA A 254 -29.77 15.50 5.39
CA ALA A 254 -29.43 16.46 6.43
C ALA A 254 -29.15 15.74 7.76
N ARG A 255 -28.07 14.97 7.85
CA ARG A 255 -27.49 14.48 9.12
C ARG A 255 -26.11 13.88 8.92
N ARG A 256 -25.12 14.71 9.05
CA ARG A 256 -23.83 14.62 9.76
C ARG A 256 -23.06 15.87 9.39
N GLN A 257 -22.48 16.53 10.37
CA GLN A 257 -21.44 17.53 10.11
C GLN A 257 -20.23 16.77 9.53
N GLU A 258 -20.23 16.61 8.21
CA GLU A 258 -19.13 16.05 7.47
C GLU A 258 -18.09 17.15 7.20
N PRO A 259 -16.79 16.85 7.24
CA PRO A 259 -15.74 17.85 7.04
C PRO A 259 -15.90 18.59 5.69
N LEU A 260 -15.52 19.84 5.66
CA LEU A 260 -15.67 20.78 4.53
C LEU A 260 -15.15 20.29 3.17
N TRP A 261 -14.26 19.33 3.13
CA TRP A 261 -13.73 18.77 1.87
C TRP A 261 -14.73 17.90 1.09
N TYR A 262 -15.79 17.41 1.72
CA TYR A 262 -16.89 16.73 1.04
C TYR A 262 -17.74 17.67 0.17
N ARG A 263 -17.64 18.99 0.37
CA ARG A 263 -18.37 20.00 -0.41
C ARG A 263 -17.69 20.43 -1.70
N MET A 264 -16.42 20.07 -1.91
CA MET A 264 -15.67 20.51 -3.10
C MET A 264 -15.74 19.54 -4.29
N THR A 265 -16.50 18.46 -4.22
CA THR A 265 -16.58 17.46 -5.29
C THR A 265 -17.66 17.75 -6.34
N ALA A 266 -18.36 18.89 -6.24
CA ALA A 266 -19.23 19.38 -7.30
C ALA A 266 -18.45 20.35 -8.21
N ILE A 267 -17.62 19.81 -9.11
CA ILE A 267 -16.98 20.61 -10.15
C ILE A 267 -18.01 20.86 -11.26
N THR A 268 -18.53 22.08 -11.30
CA THR A 268 -19.33 22.54 -12.44
C THR A 268 -18.37 22.89 -13.57
N ILE A 269 -18.23 22.02 -14.55
CA ILE A 269 -17.48 22.31 -15.78
C ILE A 269 -18.42 23.10 -16.71
N ARG A 270 -18.19 24.42 -16.81
CA ARG A 270 -18.83 25.23 -17.87
C ARG A 270 -17.88 25.26 -19.07
N SER A 271 -18.24 24.67 -20.19
CA SER A 271 -17.58 24.92 -21.47
C SER A 271 -17.93 26.33 -21.94
N ARG A 272 -16.92 27.15 -22.23
CA ARG A 272 -17.13 28.36 -23.02
C ARG A 272 -17.19 27.95 -24.49
N SER A 273 -18.31 28.16 -25.13
CA SER A 273 -18.38 28.17 -26.59
C SER A 273 -17.60 29.39 -27.11
N ALA A 274 -16.68 29.14 -28.04
CA ALA A 274 -16.10 30.18 -28.89
C ALA A 274 -17.13 30.62 -29.94
#